data_1ac95b3bf27080130e04df5cf0060c0a
#
_entry.id   1ac95b3bf27080130e04df5cf0060c0a
#
_cell.length_a   1.000
_cell.length_b   1.000
_cell.length_c   1.000
_cell.angle_alpha   90.00
_cell.angle_beta   90.00
_cell.angle_gamma   90.00
#
_symmetry.space_group_name_H-M   'P 1'
#
loop_
_entity.id
_entity.type
_entity.pdbx_description
1 polymer ?
#
loop_
_entity_poly.entity_id
_entity_poly.type
_entity_poly.pdbx_seq_one_letter_code
_entity_poly.pdbx_strand_id
1 'polypeptide(L)'
;HNVETAKASGIPLETKMGLVDGGAKSHLWRKIFADVTKFPKVYMAESPGTPLGDALLSGVGAGVIKGYEVIRDWVKAAEVQDPAPETSKLYDNYYELYLKLYERNKDIYRELYDIV
;
A
#
# COMPACT_ATOMS: atom_id res chain seq x y z
N HIS A 1 6.34 5.66 -5.00
CA HIS A 1 7.45 5.07 -5.77
C HIS A 1 7.17 3.60 -6.12
N ASN A 2 6.93 2.71 -5.17
CA ASN A 2 6.70 1.27 -5.44
C ASN A 2 5.58 1.01 -6.47
N VAL A 3 4.49 1.78 -6.43
CA VAL A 3 3.40 1.67 -7.42
C VAL A 3 3.88 2.04 -8.82
N GLU A 4 4.66 3.11 -8.96
CA GLU A 4 5.20 3.53 -10.25
C GLU A 4 6.26 2.53 -10.77
N THR A 5 7.07 1.97 -9.89
CA THR A 5 8.02 0.90 -10.25
C THR A 5 7.27 -0.35 -10.74
N ALA A 6 6.20 -0.76 -10.06
CA ALA A 6 5.39 -1.91 -10.48
C ALA A 6 4.76 -1.68 -11.87
N LYS A 7 4.21 -0.48 -12.12
CA LYS A 7 3.69 -0.10 -13.44
C LYS A 7 4.79 -0.17 -14.52
N ALA A 8 5.94 0.42 -14.24
CA ALA A 8 7.08 0.44 -15.17
C ALA A 8 7.62 -0.98 -15.48
N SER A 9 7.50 -1.89 -14.53
CA SER A 9 7.90 -3.31 -14.69
C SER A 9 6.82 -4.17 -15.37
N GLY A 10 5.72 -3.59 -15.82
CA GLY A 10 4.62 -4.30 -16.48
C GLY A 10 3.80 -5.22 -15.56
N ILE A 11 3.90 -5.03 -14.23
CA ILE A 11 3.11 -5.79 -13.27
C ILE A 11 1.65 -5.32 -13.38
N PRO A 12 0.69 -6.24 -13.63
CA PRO A 12 -0.72 -5.87 -13.66
C PRO A 12 -1.16 -5.41 -12.27
N LEU A 13 -1.75 -4.23 -12.20
CA LEU A 13 -2.30 -3.68 -10.97
C LEU A 13 -3.82 -3.75 -11.01
N GLU A 14 -4.41 -4.09 -9.87
CA GLU A 14 -5.86 -4.03 -9.69
C GLU A 14 -6.36 -2.58 -9.74
N THR A 15 -7.63 -2.41 -10.04
CA THR A 15 -8.28 -1.09 -10.13
C THR A 15 -8.45 -0.41 -8.78
N LYS A 16 -8.35 -1.17 -7.68
CA LYS A 16 -8.47 -0.71 -6.30
C LYS A 16 -7.41 -1.36 -5.44
N MET A 17 -7.00 -0.69 -4.37
CA MET A 17 -6.02 -1.22 -3.42
C MET A 17 -6.60 -1.34 -2.03
N GLY A 18 -6.45 -2.52 -1.41
CA GLY A 18 -6.84 -2.74 -0.01
C GLY A 18 -5.93 -1.98 0.95
N LEU A 19 -6.51 -1.42 2.00
CA LEU A 19 -5.79 -0.87 3.16
C LEU A 19 -6.21 -1.61 4.42
N VAL A 20 -5.23 -2.07 5.15
CA VAL A 20 -5.36 -2.80 6.41
C VAL A 20 -4.49 -2.17 7.48
N ASP A 21 -4.59 -2.65 8.72
CA ASP A 21 -3.80 -2.24 9.88
C ASP A 21 -4.08 -0.82 10.41
N GLY A 22 -3.25 -0.42 11.37
CA GLY A 22 -3.42 0.80 12.15
C GLY A 22 -3.51 2.08 11.34
N GLY A 23 -2.67 2.24 10.32
CA GLY A 23 -2.68 3.41 9.44
C GLY A 23 -3.98 3.53 8.65
N ALA A 24 -4.57 2.41 8.24
CA ALA A 24 -5.84 2.39 7.51
C ALA A 24 -7.04 2.86 8.34
N LYS A 25 -6.96 2.87 9.66
CA LYS A 25 -8.01 3.40 10.55
C LYS A 25 -8.16 4.91 10.43
N SER A 26 -7.10 5.62 10.08
CA SER A 26 -7.14 7.08 9.89
C SER A 26 -7.74 7.44 8.54
N HIS A 27 -8.86 8.17 8.56
CA HIS A 27 -9.48 8.72 7.34
C HIS A 27 -8.50 9.62 6.56
N LEU A 28 -7.71 10.45 7.27
CA LEU A 28 -6.71 11.30 6.63
C LEU A 28 -5.64 10.49 5.90
N TRP A 29 -5.13 9.42 6.50
CA TRP A 29 -4.16 8.54 5.84
C TRP A 29 -4.75 7.84 4.61
N ARG A 30 -5.99 7.33 4.71
CA ARG A 30 -6.67 6.73 3.55
C ARG A 30 -6.76 7.71 2.38
N LYS A 31 -7.15 8.97 2.69
CA LYS A 31 -7.22 10.04 1.68
C LYS A 31 -5.84 10.33 1.07
N ILE A 32 -4.81 10.50 1.87
CA ILE A 32 -3.44 10.74 1.39
C ILE A 32 -2.99 9.58 0.48
N PHE A 33 -3.18 8.34 0.89
CA PHE A 33 -2.82 7.18 0.07
C PHE A 33 -3.58 7.12 -1.25
N ALA A 34 -4.87 7.44 -1.26
CA ALA A 34 -5.65 7.50 -2.49
C ALA A 34 -5.11 8.58 -3.42
N ASP A 35 -4.92 9.80 -2.91
CA ASP A 35 -4.48 10.96 -3.68
C ASP A 35 -3.06 10.77 -4.25
N VAL A 36 -2.12 10.27 -3.45
CA VAL A 36 -0.72 10.04 -3.86
C VAL A 36 -0.60 8.95 -4.91
N THR A 37 -1.35 7.86 -4.76
CA THR A 37 -1.23 6.71 -5.67
C THR A 37 -2.18 6.76 -6.85
N LYS A 38 -3.19 7.63 -6.80
CA LYS A 38 -4.27 7.75 -7.79
C LYS A 38 -5.11 6.48 -7.94
N PHE A 39 -5.14 5.65 -6.91
CA PHE A 39 -5.96 4.45 -6.85
C PHE A 39 -6.97 4.56 -5.71
N PRO A 40 -8.24 4.21 -5.95
CA PRO A 40 -9.22 4.02 -4.89
C PRO A 40 -8.68 3.08 -3.81
N LYS A 41 -8.87 3.44 -2.55
CA LYS A 41 -8.48 2.64 -1.39
C LYS A 41 -9.70 2.00 -0.76
N VAL A 42 -9.66 0.69 -0.63
CA VAL A 42 -10.69 -0.08 0.05
C VAL A 42 -10.24 -0.36 1.47
N TYR A 43 -10.93 0.24 2.44
CA TYR A 43 -10.63 0.02 3.86
C TYR A 43 -11.29 -1.26 4.36
N MET A 44 -10.49 -2.12 4.97
CA MET A 44 -10.90 -3.38 5.56
C MET A 44 -10.97 -3.23 7.09
N ALA A 45 -12.12 -2.81 7.63
CA ALA A 45 -12.26 -2.40 9.01
C ALA A 45 -11.96 -3.49 10.04
N GLU A 46 -12.35 -4.72 9.75
CA GLU A 46 -12.25 -5.85 10.68
C GLU A 46 -11.05 -6.76 10.39
N SER A 47 -10.17 -6.35 9.47
CA SER A 47 -8.98 -7.13 9.16
C SER A 47 -7.90 -6.91 10.24
N PRO A 48 -7.45 -7.96 10.91
CA PRO A 48 -6.30 -7.89 11.81
C PRO A 48 -4.96 -7.73 11.07
N GLY A 49 -4.99 -7.50 9.75
CA GLY A 49 -3.80 -7.29 8.93
C GLY A 49 -2.98 -8.56 8.71
N THR A 50 -1.67 -8.44 8.81
CA THR A 50 -0.71 -9.53 8.58
C THR A 50 -1.03 -10.83 9.31
N PRO A 51 -1.41 -10.85 10.61
CA PRO A 51 -1.74 -12.09 11.30
C PRO A 51 -2.86 -12.91 10.65
N LEU A 52 -3.79 -12.26 9.95
CA LEU A 52 -4.84 -12.99 9.23
C LEU A 52 -4.27 -13.77 8.04
N GLY A 53 -3.33 -13.17 7.32
CA GLY A 53 -2.62 -13.83 6.23
C GLY A 53 -1.82 -15.03 6.72
N ASP A 54 -1.11 -14.88 7.83
CA ASP A 54 -0.31 -15.95 8.44
C ASP A 54 -1.21 -17.11 8.90
N ALA A 55 -2.36 -16.81 9.51
CA ALA A 55 -3.34 -17.83 9.91
C ALA A 55 -3.92 -18.56 8.69
N LEU A 56 -4.22 -17.85 7.60
CA LEU A 56 -4.71 -18.47 6.37
C LEU A 56 -3.67 -19.40 5.75
N LEU A 57 -2.43 -18.93 5.60
CA LEU A 57 -1.33 -19.72 5.05
C LEU A 57 -1.07 -20.98 5.88
N SER A 58 -1.03 -20.83 7.20
CA SER A 58 -0.83 -21.94 8.13
C SER A 58 -1.99 -22.95 8.05
N GLY A 59 -3.23 -22.46 8.00
CA GLY A 59 -4.43 -23.31 7.91
C GLY A 59 -4.49 -24.11 6.60
N VAL A 60 -4.11 -23.50 5.47
CA VAL A 60 -4.02 -24.18 4.19
C VAL A 60 -2.86 -25.19 4.19
N GLY A 61 -1.69 -24.80 4.72
CA GLY A 61 -0.54 -25.68 4.82
C GLY A 61 -0.77 -26.91 5.71
N ALA A 62 -1.54 -26.75 6.76
CA ALA A 62 -1.95 -27.86 7.65
C ALA A 62 -3.13 -28.69 7.12
N GLY A 63 -3.72 -28.31 5.98
CA GLY A 63 -4.87 -29.01 5.40
C GLY A 63 -6.21 -28.78 6.13
N VAL A 64 -6.25 -27.86 7.09
CA VAL A 64 -7.47 -27.50 7.85
C VAL A 64 -8.38 -26.59 7.01
N ILE A 65 -7.78 -25.73 6.20
CA ILE A 65 -8.46 -24.82 5.26
C ILE A 65 -8.25 -25.34 3.86
N LYS A 66 -9.35 -25.50 3.10
CA LYS A 66 -9.30 -26.15 1.77
C LYS A 66 -8.73 -25.26 0.64
N GLY A 67 -8.69 -23.92 0.84
CA GLY A 67 -8.21 -23.01 -0.18
C GLY A 67 -8.14 -21.57 0.31
N TYR A 68 -7.49 -20.71 -0.45
CA TYR A 68 -7.25 -19.31 -0.09
C TYR A 68 -8.48 -18.42 -0.25
N GLU A 69 -9.50 -18.86 -1.00
CA GLU A 69 -10.69 -18.09 -1.34
C GLU A 69 -11.53 -17.72 -0.12
N VAL A 70 -11.44 -18.52 0.96
CA VAL A 70 -12.14 -18.30 2.23
C VAL A 70 -11.83 -16.91 2.85
N ILE A 71 -10.69 -16.32 2.49
CA ILE A 71 -10.31 -14.98 2.96
C ILE A 71 -11.36 -13.93 2.58
N ARG A 72 -12.09 -14.11 1.49
CA ARG A 72 -13.14 -13.20 1.03
C ARG A 72 -14.33 -13.14 2.00
N ASP A 73 -14.55 -14.21 2.73
CA ASP A 73 -15.61 -14.29 3.74
C ASP A 73 -15.17 -13.68 5.08
N TRP A 74 -13.87 -13.70 5.35
CA TRP A 74 -13.28 -13.18 6.58
C TRP A 74 -13.04 -11.67 6.55
N VAL A 75 -12.82 -11.11 5.36
CA VAL A 75 -12.48 -9.70 5.20
C VAL A 75 -13.57 -8.97 4.45
N LYS A 76 -14.14 -7.95 5.09
CA LYS A 76 -15.20 -7.13 4.50
C LYS A 76 -14.72 -5.73 4.23
N ALA A 77 -14.97 -5.24 3.04
CA ALA A 77 -14.77 -3.84 2.71
C ALA A 77 -15.78 -2.98 3.51
N ALA A 78 -15.27 -2.01 4.24
CA ALA A 78 -16.09 -1.08 5.03
C ALA A 78 -16.31 0.25 4.32
N GLU A 79 -15.30 0.76 3.66
CA GLU A 79 -15.34 2.09 3.03
C GLU A 79 -14.41 2.11 1.80
N VAL A 80 -14.79 2.87 0.79
CA VAL A 80 -13.93 3.16 -0.36
C VAL A 80 -13.59 4.66 -0.35
N GLN A 81 -12.30 4.96 -0.38
CA GLN A 81 -11.79 6.31 -0.49
C GLN A 81 -11.25 6.53 -1.90
N ASP A 82 -11.93 7.35 -2.68
CA ASP A 82 -11.48 7.73 -4.02
C ASP A 82 -10.44 8.85 -3.96
N PRO A 83 -9.49 8.87 -4.93
CA PRO A 83 -8.54 9.98 -5.07
C PRO A 83 -9.24 11.27 -5.53
N ALA A 84 -8.81 12.41 -4.98
CA ALA A 84 -9.25 13.72 -5.42
C ALA A 84 -8.28 14.25 -6.49
N PRO A 85 -8.75 14.58 -7.71
CA PRO A 85 -7.87 14.98 -8.82
C PRO A 85 -6.97 16.19 -8.51
N GLU A 86 -7.51 17.19 -7.82
CA GLU A 86 -6.75 18.40 -7.47
C GLU A 86 -5.60 18.09 -6.50
N THR A 87 -5.88 17.33 -5.45
CA THR A 87 -4.87 16.92 -4.47
C THR A 87 -3.87 15.96 -5.09
N SER A 88 -4.32 15.04 -5.93
CA SER A 88 -3.44 14.12 -6.66
C SER A 88 -2.43 14.86 -7.54
N LYS A 89 -2.86 15.93 -8.23
CA LYS A 89 -1.96 16.78 -9.03
C LYS A 89 -0.90 17.50 -8.16
N LEU A 90 -1.28 17.93 -6.96
CA LEU A 90 -0.33 18.52 -6.01
C LEU A 90 0.73 17.48 -5.60
N TYR A 91 0.32 16.23 -5.33
CA TYR A 91 1.24 15.16 -4.97
C TYR A 91 2.18 14.75 -6.10
N ASP A 92 1.86 14.97 -7.36
CA ASP A 92 2.80 14.76 -8.47
C ASP A 92 4.04 15.66 -8.31
N ASN A 93 3.85 16.92 -7.96
CA ASN A 93 4.96 17.85 -7.71
C ASN A 93 5.82 17.41 -6.52
N TYR A 94 5.21 16.93 -5.44
CA TYR A 94 5.94 16.39 -4.29
C TYR A 94 6.69 15.10 -4.65
N TYR A 95 6.13 14.26 -5.51
CA TYR A 95 6.79 13.04 -5.94
C TYR A 95 8.05 13.33 -6.77
N GLU A 96 8.00 14.31 -7.67
CA GLU A 96 9.20 14.77 -8.40
C GLU A 96 10.29 15.27 -7.45
N LEU A 97 9.93 16.04 -6.42
CA LEU A 97 10.87 16.50 -5.40
C LEU A 97 11.44 15.33 -4.59
N TYR A 98 10.62 14.36 -4.23
CA TYR A 98 11.04 13.15 -3.54
C TYR A 98 12.13 12.40 -4.31
N LEU A 99 11.95 12.20 -5.61
CA LEU A 99 12.95 11.55 -6.47
C LEU A 99 14.26 12.37 -6.53
N LYS A 100 14.16 13.69 -6.67
CA LYS A 100 15.35 14.59 -6.67
C LYS A 100 16.09 14.57 -5.32
N LEU A 101 15.38 14.48 -4.20
CA LEU A 101 15.99 14.38 -2.88
C LEU A 101 16.84 13.13 -2.74
N TYR A 102 16.36 11.99 -3.17
CA TYR A 102 17.14 10.75 -3.14
C TYR A 102 18.42 10.87 -3.97
N GLU A 103 18.29 11.29 -5.23
CA GLU A 103 19.42 11.44 -6.15
C GLU A 103 20.50 12.41 -5.62
N ARG A 104 20.08 13.48 -4.95
CA ARG A 104 21.01 14.47 -4.40
C ARG A 104 21.69 14.04 -3.10
N ASN A 105 21.09 13.13 -2.36
CA ASN A 105 21.61 12.72 -1.05
C ASN A 105 22.21 11.30 -1.05
N LYS A 106 22.14 10.54 -2.13
CA LYS A 106 22.61 9.15 -2.15
C LYS A 106 24.10 9.00 -1.84
N ASP A 107 24.91 9.95 -2.25
CA ASP A 107 26.36 9.92 -1.99
C ASP A 107 26.64 10.28 -0.53
N ILE A 108 25.91 11.23 0.05
CA ILE A 108 25.96 11.55 1.49
C ILE A 108 25.55 10.33 2.33
N TYR A 109 24.57 9.55 1.91
CA TYR A 109 24.16 8.31 2.59
C TYR A 109 25.26 7.25 2.54
N ARG A 110 26.05 7.18 1.46
CA ARG A 110 27.23 6.29 1.39
C ARG A 110 28.32 6.74 2.33
N GLU A 111 28.66 8.03 2.31
CA GLU A 111 29.63 8.59 3.26
C GLU A 111 29.25 8.31 4.71
N LEU A 112 27.96 8.47 5.05
CA LEU A 112 27.46 8.16 6.39
C LEU A 112 27.62 6.68 6.75
N TYR A 113 27.39 5.78 5.80
CA TYR A 113 27.59 4.34 5.99
C TYR A 113 29.06 4.00 6.24
N ASP A 114 29.98 4.66 5.57
CA ASP A 114 31.43 4.41 5.67
C ASP A 114 32.03 4.91 7.00
N ILE A 115 31.29 5.72 7.78
CA ILE A 115 31.69 6.19 9.11
C ILE A 115 31.43 5.14 10.21
N VAL A 116 30.52 4.20 9.98
CA VAL A 116 30.06 3.18 10.95
C VAL A 116 30.80 1.87 10.71
#